data_eac4d25076bc78f75921c82e567e1a40
#
_entry.id   eac4d25076bc78f75921c82e567e1a40
#
_cell.length_a   1.000
_cell.length_b   1.000
_cell.length_c   1.000
_cell.angle_alpha   90.00
_cell.angle_beta   90.00
_cell.angle_gamma   90.00
#
_symmetry.space_group_name_H-M   'P 1'
#
loop_
_entity.id
_entity.type
_entity.pdbx_description
1 polymer ?
#
loop_
_entity_poly.entity_id
_entity_poly.type
_entity_poly.pdbx_seq_one_letter_code
_entity_poly.pdbx_strand_id
1 'polypeptide(L)'
;MKATIEYNSRTIAVNISNPIDISIPIDTSKQNVNAWYIDDPEIKPALIDDYEVSVANGAVVNFNGITFNPHSHITHTECVGHITKEVHSINKNLKYFIFLAEVVTIAPLFHHGDFIIGVKQLRRALRNKKRDAIVIRTLPNLEDKKSMRYSNTNPTYLSEKAAIYLREK
;
A
#
# COMPACT_ATOMS: atom_id res chain seq x y z
N MET A 1 14.41 13.24 16.02
CA MET A 1 14.93 12.18 16.93
C MET A 1 15.74 11.19 16.09
N LYS A 2 16.94 10.86 16.57
CA LYS A 2 17.77 9.82 15.94
C LYS A 2 17.74 8.58 16.83
N ALA A 3 17.73 7.40 16.21
CA ALA A 3 17.82 6.12 16.92
C ALA A 3 18.89 5.25 16.29
N THR A 4 19.38 4.29 17.06
CA THR A 4 20.31 3.26 16.62
C THR A 4 19.65 1.91 16.80
N ILE A 5 19.63 1.10 15.75
CA ILE A 5 19.01 -0.23 15.72
C ILE A 5 20.11 -1.26 15.52
N GLU A 6 20.20 -2.24 16.41
CA GLU A 6 21.03 -3.42 16.23
C GLU A 6 20.27 -4.46 15.40
N TYR A 7 20.83 -4.89 14.27
CA TYR A 7 20.23 -5.88 13.40
C TYR A 7 21.31 -6.78 12.79
N ASN A 8 21.26 -8.10 13.11
CA ASN A 8 22.20 -9.10 12.59
C ASN A 8 23.67 -8.63 12.66
N SER A 9 24.14 -8.23 13.84
CA SER A 9 25.49 -7.74 14.11
C SER A 9 25.87 -6.46 13.36
N ARG A 10 24.88 -5.70 12.89
CA ARG A 10 25.06 -4.39 12.29
C ARG A 10 24.36 -3.33 13.13
N THR A 11 24.98 -2.19 13.22
CA THR A 11 24.41 -0.99 13.85
C THR A 11 23.90 -0.08 12.74
N ILE A 12 22.61 0.23 12.76
CA ILE A 12 21.94 1.07 11.76
C ILE A 12 21.44 2.35 12.44
N ALA A 13 21.95 3.50 12.00
CA ALA A 13 21.45 4.79 12.43
C ALA A 13 20.25 5.22 11.59
N VAL A 14 19.16 5.60 12.26
CA VAL A 14 17.92 6.05 11.60
C VAL A 14 17.50 7.43 12.11
N ASN A 15 16.95 8.26 11.25
CA ASN A 15 16.35 9.52 11.62
C ASN A 15 14.83 9.42 11.65
N ILE A 16 14.28 9.12 12.82
CA ILE A 16 12.83 8.90 13.01
C ILE A 16 12.04 10.21 12.83
N SER A 17 12.66 11.39 13.04
CA SER A 17 11.98 12.68 12.85
C SER A 17 11.85 13.11 11.39
N ASN A 18 12.41 12.35 10.46
CA ASN A 18 12.34 12.67 9.03
C ASN A 18 12.10 11.39 8.21
N PRO A 19 10.93 10.74 8.37
CA PRO A 19 10.56 9.58 7.58
C PRO A 19 10.31 9.99 6.13
N ILE A 20 10.51 9.06 5.21
CA ILE A 20 10.07 9.20 3.82
C ILE A 20 8.70 8.54 3.71
N ASP A 21 7.67 9.34 3.52
CA ASP A 21 6.32 8.86 3.28
C ASP A 21 6.18 8.42 1.82
N ILE A 22 5.85 7.14 1.63
CA ILE A 22 5.60 6.54 0.31
C ILE A 22 4.13 6.17 0.12
N SER A 23 3.24 6.59 1.00
CA SER A 23 1.82 6.35 0.90
C SER A 23 1.14 7.26 -0.12
N ILE A 24 -0.02 6.84 -0.60
CA ILE A 24 -0.94 7.67 -1.36
C ILE A 24 -2.01 8.15 -0.38
N PRO A 25 -2.14 9.47 -0.15
CA PRO A 25 -3.16 10.01 0.74
C PRO A 25 -4.55 9.84 0.13
N ILE A 26 -5.58 9.81 0.99
CA ILE A 26 -6.96 9.90 0.54
C ILE A 26 -7.28 11.35 0.15
N ASP A 27 -7.89 11.51 -1.00
CA ASP A 27 -8.37 12.79 -1.52
C ASP A 27 -9.81 12.60 -2.03
N THR A 28 -10.68 13.53 -1.73
CA THR A 28 -12.08 13.53 -2.20
C THR A 28 -12.25 14.23 -3.54
N SER A 29 -11.17 14.72 -4.12
CA SER A 29 -11.18 15.20 -5.51
C SER A 29 -11.28 14.02 -6.48
N LYS A 30 -11.71 14.29 -7.71
CA LYS A 30 -11.71 13.28 -8.79
C LYS A 30 -10.29 12.83 -9.19
N GLN A 31 -9.27 13.39 -8.57
CA GLN A 31 -7.86 13.02 -8.78
C GLN A 31 -7.38 11.93 -7.81
N ASN A 32 -8.23 11.43 -6.93
CA ASN A 32 -7.87 10.29 -6.08
C ASN A 32 -7.65 9.03 -6.93
N VAL A 33 -6.71 8.20 -6.52
CA VAL A 33 -6.57 6.86 -7.08
C VAL A 33 -7.87 6.07 -6.90
N ASN A 34 -8.26 5.30 -7.90
CA ASN A 34 -9.48 4.50 -7.84
C ASN A 34 -9.30 3.20 -8.62
N ALA A 35 -9.93 2.12 -8.16
CA ALA A 35 -9.94 0.80 -8.78
C ALA A 35 -11.27 0.10 -8.53
N TRP A 36 -11.50 -1.06 -9.19
CA TRP A 36 -12.61 -1.97 -8.92
C TRP A 36 -14.02 -1.39 -9.16
N TYR A 37 -14.15 -0.36 -10.02
CA TYR A 37 -15.45 0.23 -10.41
C TYR A 37 -16.27 0.78 -9.22
N ILE A 38 -15.59 1.16 -8.14
CA ILE A 38 -16.21 1.71 -6.93
C ILE A 38 -16.30 3.21 -7.04
N ASP A 39 -17.31 3.82 -6.41
CA ASP A 39 -17.45 5.28 -6.29
C ASP A 39 -16.24 5.91 -5.63
N ASP A 40 -15.99 7.17 -5.91
CA ASP A 40 -14.87 7.91 -5.32
C ASP A 40 -15.03 8.05 -3.80
N PRO A 41 -13.92 8.23 -3.06
CA PRO A 41 -14.01 8.43 -1.61
C PRO A 41 -14.72 9.74 -1.29
N GLU A 42 -15.41 9.77 -0.17
CA GLU A 42 -16.18 10.91 0.26
C GLU A 42 -15.80 11.33 1.68
N ILE A 43 -15.58 12.62 1.89
CA ILE A 43 -15.43 13.25 3.20
C ILE A 43 -16.42 14.40 3.24
N LYS A 44 -17.42 14.32 4.11
CA LYS A 44 -18.46 15.33 4.26
C LYS A 44 -18.88 15.45 5.72
N PRO A 45 -19.52 16.59 6.12
CA PRO A 45 -20.07 16.71 7.44
C PRO A 45 -21.01 15.54 7.77
N ALA A 46 -20.91 15.01 8.97
CA ALA A 46 -21.86 14.01 9.43
C ALA A 46 -23.26 14.61 9.58
N LEU A 47 -24.28 13.82 9.27
CA LEU A 47 -25.66 14.17 9.50
C LEU A 47 -26.14 13.55 10.81
N ILE A 48 -26.74 14.35 11.67
CA ILE A 48 -27.44 13.91 12.89
C ILE A 48 -28.85 14.47 12.78
N ASP A 49 -29.83 13.61 12.58
CA ASP A 49 -31.25 14.01 12.41
C ASP A 49 -31.44 15.14 11.38
N ASP A 50 -30.86 14.99 10.18
CA ASP A 50 -30.85 15.97 9.08
C ASP A 50 -30.05 17.26 9.34
N TYR A 51 -29.37 17.37 10.48
CA TYR A 51 -28.49 18.50 10.78
C TYR A 51 -27.04 18.19 10.39
N GLU A 52 -26.49 18.99 9.49
CA GLU A 52 -25.07 18.91 9.14
C GLU A 52 -24.18 19.47 10.26
N VAL A 53 -23.31 18.62 10.82
CA VAL A 53 -22.39 19.05 11.89
C VAL A 53 -21.17 19.74 11.29
N SER A 54 -21.34 21.01 10.96
CA SER A 54 -20.30 21.88 10.40
C SER A 54 -20.34 23.26 11.05
N VAL A 55 -19.20 23.80 11.41
CA VAL A 55 -19.09 25.17 11.94
C VAL A 55 -19.58 26.18 10.92
N ALA A 56 -19.40 25.95 9.63
CA ALA A 56 -19.93 26.79 8.58
C ALA A 56 -21.46 26.85 8.59
N ASN A 57 -22.13 25.82 9.08
CA ASN A 57 -23.59 25.71 9.19
C ASN A 57 -24.09 25.99 10.61
N GLY A 58 -23.25 26.59 11.48
CA GLY A 58 -23.63 26.99 12.84
C GLY A 58 -23.42 25.94 13.93
N ALA A 59 -22.81 24.79 13.64
CA ALA A 59 -22.43 23.83 14.65
C ALA A 59 -21.24 24.30 15.50
N VAL A 60 -21.08 23.76 16.70
CA VAL A 60 -19.95 24.09 17.60
C VAL A 60 -18.64 23.49 17.12
N VAL A 61 -18.70 22.39 16.34
CA VAL A 61 -17.54 21.64 15.85
C VAL A 61 -17.74 21.21 14.39
N ASN A 62 -16.64 20.95 13.68
CA ASN A 62 -16.66 20.20 12.46
C ASN A 62 -16.56 18.70 12.77
N PHE A 63 -17.50 17.94 12.27
CA PHE A 63 -17.55 16.49 12.49
C PHE A 63 -17.84 15.80 11.15
N ASN A 64 -16.83 15.19 10.56
CA ASN A 64 -16.95 14.58 9.23
C ASN A 64 -17.15 13.07 9.31
N GLY A 65 -18.03 12.56 8.44
CA GLY A 65 -18.06 11.16 8.04
C GLY A 65 -17.06 10.92 6.91
N ILE A 66 -16.45 9.73 6.85
CA ILE A 66 -15.51 9.33 5.80
C ILE A 66 -15.98 8.00 5.21
N THR A 67 -16.19 7.98 3.90
CA THR A 67 -16.51 6.76 3.15
C THR A 67 -15.39 6.48 2.15
N PHE A 68 -14.77 5.31 2.25
CA PHE A 68 -13.75 4.87 1.30
C PHE A 68 -13.60 3.34 1.33
N ASN A 69 -12.98 2.80 0.28
CA ASN A 69 -12.56 1.41 0.23
C ASN A 69 -11.03 1.34 0.21
N PRO A 70 -10.37 0.68 1.18
CA PRO A 70 -8.91 0.60 1.23
C PRO A 70 -8.28 0.04 -0.04
N HIS A 71 -8.88 -1.00 -0.63
CA HIS A 71 -8.36 -1.67 -1.83
C HIS A 71 -8.44 -0.81 -3.10
N SER A 72 -9.28 0.23 -3.10
CA SER A 72 -9.51 1.08 -4.26
C SER A 72 -8.87 2.45 -4.16
N HIS A 73 -8.74 3.02 -2.95
CA HIS A 73 -8.54 4.45 -2.79
C HIS A 73 -7.24 4.85 -2.11
N ILE A 74 -6.61 3.96 -1.35
CA ILE A 74 -5.45 4.33 -0.51
C ILE A 74 -4.38 3.26 -0.47
N THR A 75 -3.18 3.65 -0.06
CA THR A 75 -2.16 2.70 0.40
C THR A 75 -2.65 2.01 1.67
N HIS A 76 -2.67 0.68 1.65
CA HIS A 76 -3.21 -0.11 2.76
C HIS A 76 -2.37 -1.36 3.01
N THR A 77 -2.59 -1.99 4.14
CA THR A 77 -2.00 -3.26 4.51
C THR A 77 -3.08 -4.35 4.52
N GLU A 78 -2.76 -5.48 3.93
CA GLU A 78 -3.66 -6.63 3.89
C GLU A 78 -2.93 -7.93 4.22
N CYS A 79 -3.67 -8.99 4.45
CA CYS A 79 -3.15 -10.33 4.67
C CYS A 79 -3.89 -11.35 3.81
N VAL A 80 -3.55 -12.61 3.95
CA VAL A 80 -4.14 -13.71 3.19
C VAL A 80 -5.67 -13.79 3.30
N GLY A 81 -6.27 -13.21 4.34
CA GLY A 81 -7.72 -13.11 4.50
C GLY A 81 -8.44 -12.40 3.36
N HIS A 82 -7.71 -11.60 2.56
CA HIS A 82 -8.25 -10.98 1.35
C HIS A 82 -8.66 -12.01 0.26
N ILE A 83 -8.02 -13.17 0.23
CA ILE A 83 -8.21 -14.18 -0.83
C ILE A 83 -8.64 -15.57 -0.31
N THR A 84 -8.78 -15.75 1.00
CA THR A 84 -9.19 -17.03 1.60
C THR A 84 -10.65 -17.01 2.01
N LYS A 85 -11.29 -18.20 2.06
CA LYS A 85 -12.64 -18.35 2.59
C LYS A 85 -12.70 -18.09 4.10
N GLU A 86 -11.62 -18.41 4.80
CA GLU A 86 -11.49 -18.20 6.24
C GLU A 86 -11.11 -16.74 6.52
N VAL A 87 -11.67 -16.21 7.58
CA VAL A 87 -11.40 -14.82 7.99
C VAL A 87 -10.05 -14.74 8.70
N HIS A 88 -9.10 -14.05 8.09
CA HIS A 88 -7.82 -13.70 8.68
C HIS A 88 -7.74 -12.17 8.84
N SER A 89 -7.75 -11.71 10.09
CA SER A 89 -7.65 -10.28 10.39
C SER A 89 -6.20 -9.82 10.36
N ILE A 90 -5.89 -8.77 9.60
CA ILE A 90 -4.54 -8.16 9.59
C ILE A 90 -4.13 -7.70 10.99
N ASN A 91 -5.06 -7.16 11.77
CA ASN A 91 -4.82 -6.71 13.14
C ASN A 91 -4.37 -7.86 14.07
N LYS A 92 -4.89 -9.07 13.85
CA LYS A 92 -4.47 -10.28 14.60
C LYS A 92 -3.15 -10.86 14.13
N ASN A 93 -2.83 -10.71 12.84
CA ASN A 93 -1.67 -11.35 12.22
C ASN A 93 -0.42 -10.46 12.22
N LEU A 94 -0.54 -9.19 11.90
CA LEU A 94 0.59 -8.26 11.89
C LEU A 94 0.86 -7.74 13.30
N LYS A 95 1.98 -8.17 13.91
CA LYS A 95 2.39 -7.80 15.28
C LYS A 95 3.67 -6.95 15.33
N TYR A 96 4.38 -6.89 14.23
CA TYR A 96 5.60 -6.10 14.09
C TYR A 96 5.39 -5.06 13.00
N PHE A 97 5.91 -3.85 13.20
CA PHE A 97 5.68 -2.70 12.33
C PHE A 97 6.97 -2.07 11.82
N ILE A 98 8.12 -2.55 12.29
CA ILE A 98 9.44 -2.07 11.89
C ILE A 98 10.23 -3.23 11.31
N PHE A 99 10.65 -3.09 10.06
CA PHE A 99 11.34 -4.13 9.32
C PHE A 99 12.57 -3.55 8.61
N LEU A 100 13.64 -4.33 8.52
CA LEU A 100 14.73 -4.03 7.60
C LEU A 100 14.33 -4.53 6.21
N ALA A 101 14.00 -3.60 5.31
CA ALA A 101 13.54 -3.90 3.97
C ALA A 101 14.65 -3.77 2.92
N GLU A 102 14.61 -4.61 1.89
CA GLU A 102 15.37 -4.39 0.66
C GLU A 102 14.48 -3.72 -0.39
N VAL A 103 14.89 -2.55 -0.87
CA VAL A 103 14.21 -1.85 -1.97
C VAL A 103 14.79 -2.32 -3.29
N VAL A 104 13.96 -2.86 -4.16
CA VAL A 104 14.36 -3.33 -5.50
C VAL A 104 13.52 -2.69 -6.58
N THR A 105 14.15 -2.38 -7.71
CA THR A 105 13.46 -1.88 -8.90
C THR A 105 13.39 -3.00 -9.95
N ILE A 106 12.19 -3.31 -10.42
CA ILE A 106 11.94 -4.40 -11.36
C ILE A 106 11.10 -3.88 -12.54
N ALA A 107 11.60 -4.10 -13.75
CA ALA A 107 10.80 -3.97 -14.97
C ALA A 107 10.04 -5.29 -15.18
N PRO A 108 8.71 -5.31 -15.16
CA PRO A 108 7.92 -6.51 -15.39
C PRO A 108 8.18 -7.10 -16.77
N LEU A 109 8.00 -8.40 -16.93
CA LEU A 109 8.10 -9.09 -18.20
C LEU A 109 6.71 -9.36 -18.77
N PHE A 110 6.53 -9.08 -20.04
CA PHE A 110 5.31 -9.44 -20.75
C PHE A 110 5.25 -10.95 -20.97
N HIS A 111 4.18 -11.59 -20.57
CA HIS A 111 4.00 -13.03 -20.66
C HIS A 111 2.51 -13.38 -20.79
N HIS A 112 2.13 -13.98 -21.92
CA HIS A 112 0.75 -14.40 -22.21
C HIS A 112 -0.33 -13.30 -22.05
N GLY A 113 -0.01 -12.07 -22.43
CA GLY A 113 -0.93 -10.94 -22.33
C GLY A 113 -0.78 -10.10 -21.08
N ASP A 114 -0.01 -10.55 -20.08
CA ASP A 114 0.15 -9.89 -18.79
C ASP A 114 1.58 -9.38 -18.56
N PHE A 115 1.72 -8.38 -17.70
CA PHE A 115 2.99 -7.96 -17.15
C PHE A 115 3.20 -8.62 -15.79
N ILE A 116 4.22 -9.48 -15.67
CA ILE A 116 4.49 -10.25 -14.46
C ILE A 116 5.89 -10.02 -13.91
N ILE A 117 6.03 -10.20 -12.59
CA ILE A 117 7.30 -10.29 -11.90
C ILE A 117 7.56 -11.76 -11.56
N GLY A 118 8.59 -12.33 -12.15
CA GLY A 118 8.96 -13.74 -11.99
C GLY A 118 10.12 -13.97 -11.02
N VAL A 119 10.31 -15.23 -10.62
CA VAL A 119 11.38 -15.67 -9.69
C VAL A 119 12.78 -15.24 -10.15
N LYS A 120 13.08 -15.33 -11.45
CA LYS A 120 14.42 -14.97 -11.98
C LYS A 120 14.75 -13.51 -11.72
N GLN A 121 13.77 -12.61 -11.86
CA GLN A 121 13.93 -11.19 -11.60
C GLN A 121 14.17 -10.93 -10.11
N LEU A 122 13.40 -11.55 -9.22
CA LEU A 122 13.56 -11.43 -7.78
C LEU A 122 14.91 -11.97 -7.31
N ARG A 123 15.33 -13.14 -7.78
CA ARG A 123 16.66 -13.71 -7.46
C ARG A 123 17.80 -12.76 -7.84
N ARG A 124 17.72 -12.18 -9.04
CA ARG A 124 18.71 -11.22 -9.52
C ARG A 124 18.72 -9.94 -8.68
N ALA A 125 17.55 -9.41 -8.33
CA ALA A 125 17.40 -8.19 -7.56
C ALA A 125 17.86 -8.36 -6.10
N LEU A 126 17.49 -9.45 -5.45
CA LEU A 126 17.80 -9.72 -4.04
C LEU A 126 19.23 -10.21 -3.81
N ARG A 127 19.91 -10.79 -4.81
CA ARG A 127 21.32 -11.24 -4.72
C ARG A 127 21.59 -12.05 -3.43
N ASN A 128 20.72 -12.98 -3.08
CA ASN A 128 20.79 -13.79 -1.85
C ASN A 128 20.77 -13.02 -0.52
N LYS A 129 20.42 -11.74 -0.53
CA LYS A 129 20.20 -10.98 0.71
C LYS A 129 18.95 -11.52 1.41
N LYS A 130 19.08 -11.75 2.73
CA LYS A 130 17.94 -12.03 3.60
C LYS A 130 17.48 -10.74 4.26
N ARG A 131 16.19 -10.47 4.21
CA ARG A 131 15.54 -9.31 4.80
C ARG A 131 14.16 -9.69 5.31
N ASP A 132 13.68 -8.96 6.29
CA ASP A 132 12.35 -9.19 6.85
C ASP A 132 11.24 -8.71 5.91
N ALA A 133 11.58 -7.77 5.03
CA ALA A 133 10.63 -7.19 4.07
C ALA A 133 11.32 -6.86 2.73
N ILE A 134 10.51 -6.77 1.71
CA ILE A 134 10.91 -6.29 0.38
C ILE A 134 9.97 -5.18 -0.07
N VAL A 135 10.53 -4.11 -0.62
CA VAL A 135 9.79 -3.06 -1.31
C VAL A 135 10.07 -3.19 -2.80
N ILE A 136 9.07 -3.54 -3.58
CA ILE A 136 9.19 -3.71 -5.03
C ILE A 136 8.70 -2.43 -5.71
N ARG A 137 9.61 -1.71 -6.35
CA ARG A 137 9.31 -0.60 -7.25
C ARG A 137 9.21 -1.13 -8.67
N THR A 138 8.04 -1.13 -9.25
CA THR A 138 7.83 -1.56 -10.64
C THR A 138 8.12 -0.42 -11.63
N LEU A 139 8.59 -0.79 -12.83
CA LEU A 139 8.73 0.14 -13.96
C LEU A 139 7.68 -0.14 -15.03
N PRO A 140 7.13 0.92 -15.69
CA PRO A 140 7.33 2.34 -15.40
C PRO A 140 6.78 2.73 -14.03
N ASN A 141 7.36 3.77 -13.38
CA ASN A 141 6.88 4.30 -12.12
C ASN A 141 6.55 5.78 -12.31
N LEU A 142 5.42 6.04 -12.94
CA LEU A 142 4.99 7.36 -13.36
C LEU A 142 4.38 8.15 -12.18
N GLU A 143 4.42 9.47 -12.27
CA GLU A 143 3.86 10.36 -11.23
C GLU A 143 2.33 10.31 -11.18
N ASP A 144 1.67 10.10 -12.31
CA ASP A 144 0.21 10.02 -12.45
C ASP A 144 -0.42 8.83 -11.69
N LYS A 145 0.37 7.85 -11.25
CA LYS A 145 -0.11 6.72 -10.44
C LYS A 145 -0.88 7.15 -9.18
N LYS A 146 -0.64 8.36 -8.68
CA LYS A 146 -1.31 8.91 -7.49
C LYS A 146 -2.77 9.27 -7.74
N SER A 147 -3.14 9.46 -9.01
CA SER A 147 -4.50 9.81 -9.45
C SER A 147 -5.05 8.87 -10.50
N MET A 148 -4.39 7.73 -10.68
CA MET A 148 -4.73 6.81 -11.75
C MET A 148 -6.02 6.05 -11.48
N ARG A 149 -6.82 5.85 -12.53
CA ARG A 149 -8.04 5.03 -12.52
C ARG A 149 -7.67 3.64 -13.05
N TYR A 150 -7.56 2.67 -12.15
CA TYR A 150 -7.08 1.32 -12.49
C TYR A 150 -8.15 0.38 -13.06
N SER A 151 -9.43 0.71 -12.95
CA SER A 151 -10.49 -0.06 -13.60
C SER A 151 -10.24 -0.15 -15.12
N ASN A 152 -10.42 -1.32 -15.72
CA ASN A 152 -10.10 -1.63 -17.12
C ASN A 152 -8.60 -1.57 -17.48
N THR A 153 -7.70 -1.50 -16.52
CA THR A 153 -6.26 -1.66 -16.77
C THR A 153 -5.81 -3.10 -16.50
N ASN A 154 -4.60 -3.42 -16.92
CA ASN A 154 -3.97 -4.71 -16.64
C ASN A 154 -2.69 -4.48 -15.80
N PRO A 155 -2.82 -4.34 -14.47
CA PRO A 155 -1.70 -4.04 -13.61
C PRO A 155 -0.74 -5.23 -13.46
N THR A 156 0.53 -4.91 -13.24
CA THR A 156 1.57 -5.90 -12.97
C THR A 156 1.30 -6.66 -11.66
N TYR A 157 1.59 -7.96 -11.65
CA TYR A 157 1.49 -8.80 -10.47
C TYR A 157 2.67 -9.77 -10.32
N LEU A 158 2.82 -10.37 -9.13
CA LEU A 158 3.78 -11.44 -8.86
C LEU A 158 3.26 -12.76 -9.43
N SER A 159 4.11 -13.49 -10.16
CA SER A 159 3.74 -14.88 -10.49
C SER A 159 3.64 -15.72 -9.22
N GLU A 160 2.81 -16.78 -9.23
CA GLU A 160 2.68 -17.71 -8.11
C GLU A 160 4.04 -18.21 -7.59
N LYS A 161 4.92 -18.64 -8.49
CA LYS A 161 6.28 -19.07 -8.15
C LYS A 161 7.11 -17.98 -7.51
N ALA A 162 6.90 -16.71 -7.89
CA ALA A 162 7.57 -15.57 -7.28
C ALA A 162 7.08 -15.32 -5.85
N ALA A 163 5.78 -15.44 -5.61
CA ALA A 163 5.20 -15.33 -4.27
C ALA A 163 5.70 -16.46 -3.34
N ILE A 164 5.70 -17.71 -3.82
CA ILE A 164 6.25 -18.85 -3.08
C ILE A 164 7.73 -18.61 -2.74
N TYR A 165 8.54 -18.17 -3.71
CA TYR A 165 9.94 -17.87 -3.48
C TYR A 165 10.17 -16.81 -2.40
N LEU A 166 9.37 -15.76 -2.37
CA LEU A 166 9.48 -14.72 -1.34
C LEU A 166 9.10 -15.25 0.05
N ARG A 167 8.08 -16.10 0.14
CA ARG A 167 7.67 -16.70 1.41
C ARG A 167 8.74 -17.63 2.00
N GLU A 168 9.50 -18.34 1.15
CA GLU A 168 10.52 -19.31 1.55
C GLU A 168 11.91 -18.69 1.79
N LYS A 169 12.08 -17.41 1.44
CA LYS A 169 13.35 -16.69 1.52
C LYS A 169 13.64 -16.09 2.89
#